data_e63767cff7c7371d42ff5dff7cb436c1
#
_entry.id   e63767cff7c7371d42ff5dff7cb436c1
#
_cell.length_a   1.000
_cell.length_b   1.000
_cell.length_c   1.000
_cell.angle_alpha   90.00
_cell.angle_beta   90.00
_cell.angle_gamma   90.00
#
_symmetry.space_group_name_H-M   'P 1'
#
loop_
_entity.id
_entity.type
_entity.pdbx_description
1 polymer ?
#
loop_
_entity_poly.entity_id
_entity_poly.type
_entity_poly.pdbx_seq_one_letter_code
_entity_poly.pdbx_strand_id
1 'polypeptide(L)'
;QTCDRTLPAADLLLAFNHFVLNNLEHSPYMDLFASLYGLQVATTGTRHILNPDRNYYKILRKILFDGIKCGELKSDYSYVELSQMITSAQIGLTYSWCLTQRSFSLLQYGEFLLTPFIESLRAN
;
A
#
# COMPACT_ATOMS: atom_id res chain seq x y z
N GLN A 1 6.28 26.22 5.04
CA GLN A 1 6.78 25.08 5.81
C GLN A 1 7.24 23.96 4.90
N THR A 2 8.49 23.56 5.01
CA THR A 2 9.02 22.52 4.16
C THR A 2 9.42 21.29 4.97
N CYS A 3 9.21 20.14 4.40
CA CYS A 3 9.73 18.90 4.94
C CYS A 3 11.14 18.70 4.46
N ASP A 4 11.95 18.09 5.32
CA ASP A 4 13.35 17.84 5.01
C ASP A 4 13.47 16.57 4.17
N ARG A 5 12.99 16.63 2.93
CA ARG A 5 12.98 15.51 2.01
C ARG A 5 13.24 15.98 0.60
N THR A 6 13.76 15.07 -0.22
CA THR A 6 14.03 15.38 -1.62
C THR A 6 12.77 15.31 -2.49
N LEU A 7 11.76 14.51 -2.06
CA LEU A 7 10.53 14.33 -2.81
C LEU A 7 9.33 14.76 -1.96
N PRO A 8 8.30 15.35 -2.59
CA PRO A 8 7.04 15.59 -1.87
C PRO A 8 6.41 14.30 -1.38
N ALA A 9 5.58 14.43 -0.35
CA ALA A 9 4.98 13.25 0.27
C ALA A 9 4.17 12.41 -0.70
N ALA A 10 3.39 13.05 -1.58
CA ALA A 10 2.59 12.29 -2.53
C ALA A 10 3.48 11.48 -3.48
N ASP A 11 4.59 12.05 -3.91
CA ASP A 11 5.52 11.33 -4.77
C ASP A 11 6.17 10.17 -4.02
N LEU A 12 6.46 10.34 -2.73
CA LEU A 12 6.97 9.24 -1.91
C LEU A 12 5.94 8.12 -1.77
N LEU A 13 4.66 8.48 -1.63
CA LEU A 13 3.60 7.47 -1.57
C LEU A 13 3.50 6.70 -2.87
N LEU A 14 3.62 7.39 -4.00
CA LEU A 14 3.58 6.72 -5.30
C LEU A 14 4.77 5.79 -5.45
N ALA A 15 5.95 6.22 -5.03
CA ALA A 15 7.15 5.38 -5.10
C ALA A 15 7.02 4.18 -4.16
N PHE A 16 6.46 4.40 -2.98
CA PHE A 16 6.24 3.31 -2.03
C PHE A 16 5.28 2.28 -2.60
N ASN A 17 4.17 2.73 -3.19
CA ASN A 17 3.20 1.84 -3.82
C ASN A 17 3.85 1.03 -4.93
N HIS A 18 4.62 1.69 -5.78
CA HIS A 18 5.34 1.02 -6.86
C HIS A 18 6.26 -0.06 -6.32
N PHE A 19 7.05 0.29 -5.30
CA PHE A 19 8.01 -0.63 -4.71
C PHE A 19 7.32 -1.87 -4.13
N VAL A 20 6.26 -1.66 -3.37
CA VAL A 20 5.55 -2.77 -2.72
C VAL A 20 4.94 -3.70 -3.76
N LEU A 21 4.23 -3.15 -4.73
CA LEU A 21 3.54 -3.97 -5.72
C LEU A 21 4.52 -4.68 -6.65
N ASN A 22 5.61 -3.99 -7.01
CA ASN A 22 6.62 -4.60 -7.86
C ASN A 22 7.29 -5.79 -7.16
N ASN A 23 7.60 -5.63 -5.89
CA ASN A 23 8.21 -6.72 -5.14
C ASN A 23 7.26 -7.89 -4.99
N LEU A 24 5.98 -7.62 -4.74
CA LEU A 24 5.01 -8.69 -4.61
C LEU A 24 4.83 -9.44 -5.94
N GLU A 25 4.78 -8.71 -7.04
CA GLU A 25 4.56 -9.34 -8.34
C GLU A 25 5.71 -10.25 -8.73
N HIS A 26 6.92 -9.91 -8.34
CA HIS A 26 8.12 -10.65 -8.73
C HIS A 26 8.66 -11.55 -7.61
N SER A 27 7.87 -11.76 -6.57
CA SER A 27 8.30 -12.61 -5.46
C SER A 27 8.34 -14.07 -5.90
N PRO A 28 9.43 -14.79 -5.64
CA PRO A 28 9.48 -16.21 -5.95
C PRO A 28 8.60 -17.06 -5.04
N TYR A 29 8.06 -16.46 -3.99
CA TYR A 29 7.24 -17.18 -3.01
C TYR A 29 5.75 -16.89 -3.18
N MET A 30 5.35 -16.34 -4.32
CA MET A 30 3.97 -15.90 -4.50
C MET A 30 2.97 -17.06 -4.46
N ASP A 31 3.33 -18.24 -4.98
CA ASP A 31 2.45 -19.40 -4.92
C ASP A 31 2.19 -19.81 -3.47
N LEU A 32 3.24 -19.84 -2.68
CA LEU A 32 3.10 -20.13 -1.25
C LEU A 32 2.27 -19.05 -0.56
N PHE A 33 2.49 -17.81 -0.94
CA PHE A 33 1.76 -16.68 -0.39
C PHE A 33 0.27 -16.81 -0.66
N ALA A 34 -0.09 -17.21 -1.88
CA ALA A 34 -1.49 -17.39 -2.25
C ALA A 34 -2.15 -18.47 -1.41
N SER A 35 -1.44 -19.59 -1.18
CA SER A 35 -1.94 -20.66 -0.33
C SER A 35 -2.15 -20.18 1.09
N LEU A 36 -1.21 -19.40 1.61
CA LEU A 36 -1.31 -18.86 2.97
C LEU A 36 -2.46 -17.86 3.09
N TYR A 37 -2.69 -17.06 2.07
CA TYR A 37 -3.83 -16.15 2.06
C TYR A 37 -5.13 -16.91 2.26
N GLY A 38 -5.34 -17.94 1.44
CA GLY A 38 -6.55 -18.74 1.54
C GLY A 38 -6.71 -19.37 2.90
N LEU A 39 -5.63 -19.94 3.43
CA LEU A 39 -5.67 -20.57 4.73
C LEU A 39 -5.96 -19.57 5.84
N GLN A 40 -5.29 -18.43 5.81
CA GLN A 40 -5.48 -17.41 6.85
C GLN A 40 -6.92 -16.91 6.87
N VAL A 41 -7.47 -16.63 5.71
CA VAL A 41 -8.86 -16.16 5.62
C VAL A 41 -9.82 -17.23 6.13
N ALA A 42 -9.55 -18.50 5.79
CA ALA A 42 -10.46 -19.58 6.16
C ALA A 42 -10.41 -19.94 7.64
N THR A 43 -9.24 -19.83 8.27
CA THR A 43 -9.05 -20.36 9.63
C THR A 43 -8.95 -19.30 10.71
N THR A 44 -8.27 -18.21 10.45
CA THR A 44 -8.02 -17.19 11.46
C THR A 44 -8.50 -15.80 11.05
N GLY A 45 -9.17 -15.71 9.91
CA GLY A 45 -9.54 -14.43 9.36
C GLY A 45 -8.33 -13.76 8.73
N THR A 46 -8.33 -12.45 8.73
CA THR A 46 -7.32 -11.69 8.02
C THR A 46 -6.21 -11.15 8.90
N ARG A 47 -6.18 -11.53 10.18
CA ARG A 47 -5.27 -10.89 11.12
C ARG A 47 -3.81 -10.93 10.69
N HIS A 48 -3.33 -12.10 10.29
CA HIS A 48 -1.93 -12.23 9.89
C HIS A 48 -1.62 -11.56 8.58
N ILE A 49 -2.59 -11.60 7.68
CA ILE A 49 -2.44 -10.95 6.38
C ILE A 49 -2.44 -9.44 6.53
N LEU A 50 -3.31 -8.93 7.41
CA LEU A 50 -3.47 -7.49 7.62
C LEU A 50 -2.41 -6.92 8.57
N ASN A 51 -1.54 -7.77 9.11
CA ASN A 51 -0.49 -7.32 10.00
C ASN A 51 0.87 -7.56 9.30
N PRO A 52 1.15 -6.79 8.26
CA PRO A 52 2.37 -6.99 7.50
C PRO A 52 3.60 -6.60 8.29
N ASP A 53 4.74 -6.78 7.66
CA ASP A 53 6.02 -6.43 8.21
C ASP A 53 5.96 -5.06 8.89
N ARG A 54 6.55 -5.00 10.08
CA ARG A 54 6.58 -3.78 10.87
C ARG A 54 7.19 -2.61 10.10
N ASN A 55 8.19 -2.90 9.26
CA ASN A 55 8.84 -1.86 8.47
C ASN A 55 7.91 -1.25 7.43
N TYR A 56 7.03 -2.06 6.87
CA TYR A 56 6.04 -1.58 5.92
C TYR A 56 5.19 -0.47 6.55
N TYR A 57 4.62 -0.77 7.72
CA TYR A 57 3.78 0.22 8.40
C TYR A 57 4.55 1.43 8.86
N LYS A 58 5.77 1.22 9.34
CA LYS A 58 6.60 2.34 9.79
C LYS A 58 6.85 3.33 8.67
N ILE A 59 7.24 2.81 7.51
CA ILE A 59 7.55 3.66 6.37
C ILE A 59 6.30 4.38 5.91
N LEU A 60 5.21 3.64 5.71
CA LEU A 60 3.97 4.22 5.20
C LEU A 60 3.44 5.30 6.13
N ARG A 61 3.38 5.00 7.42
CA ARG A 61 2.85 5.96 8.39
C ARG A 61 3.73 7.19 8.53
N LYS A 62 5.05 7.01 8.41
CA LYS A 62 5.95 8.15 8.49
C LYS A 62 5.74 9.09 7.31
N ILE A 63 5.61 8.54 6.11
CA ILE A 63 5.36 9.37 4.93
C ILE A 63 4.06 10.16 5.10
N LEU A 64 3.01 9.48 5.56
CA LEU A 64 1.72 10.11 5.75
C LEU A 64 1.74 11.17 6.84
N PHE A 65 2.33 10.81 7.98
CA PHE A 65 2.38 11.73 9.12
C PHE A 65 3.17 13.00 8.75
N ASP A 66 4.36 12.81 8.19
CA ASP A 66 5.19 13.95 7.82
C ASP A 66 4.53 14.79 6.75
N GLY A 67 3.89 14.15 5.78
CA GLY A 67 3.22 14.88 4.70
C GLY A 67 2.08 15.75 5.20
N ILE A 68 1.29 15.21 6.12
CA ILE A 68 0.19 15.98 6.71
C ILE A 68 0.74 17.11 7.57
N LYS A 69 1.74 16.79 8.39
CA LYS A 69 2.32 17.78 9.29
C LYS A 69 2.96 18.95 8.52
N CYS A 70 3.58 18.66 7.40
CA CYS A 70 4.22 19.70 6.58
C CYS A 70 3.28 20.40 5.63
N GLY A 71 2.03 19.95 5.56
CA GLY A 71 1.06 20.58 4.68
C GLY A 71 1.13 20.12 3.23
N GLU A 72 1.89 19.06 2.95
CA GLU A 72 2.00 18.53 1.59
C GLU A 72 0.84 17.61 1.23
N LEU A 73 0.22 17.02 2.25
CA LEU A 73 -0.96 16.18 2.06
C LEU A 73 -2.12 16.79 2.83
N LYS A 74 -3.32 16.67 2.29
CA LYS A 74 -4.51 17.07 3.00
C LYS A 74 -5.54 15.97 2.95
N SER A 75 -6.25 15.77 4.05
CA SER A 75 -7.26 14.73 4.14
C SER A 75 -8.11 14.96 5.37
N ASP A 76 -9.36 14.53 5.29
CA ASP A 76 -10.22 14.50 6.46
C ASP A 76 -9.91 13.30 7.35
N TYR A 77 -9.05 12.41 6.88
CA TYR A 77 -8.69 11.20 7.60
C TYR A 77 -7.33 11.34 8.26
N SER A 78 -7.16 10.69 9.40
CA SER A 78 -5.86 10.67 10.08
C SER A 78 -4.85 9.85 9.28
N TYR A 79 -3.57 10.02 9.63
CA TYR A 79 -2.53 9.23 8.94
C TYR A 79 -2.69 7.73 9.21
N VAL A 80 -3.24 7.37 10.37
CA VAL A 80 -3.49 5.96 10.67
C VAL A 80 -4.59 5.43 9.76
N GLU A 81 -5.67 6.18 9.61
CA GLU A 81 -6.77 5.77 8.72
C GLU A 81 -6.31 5.66 7.28
N LEU A 82 -5.53 6.64 6.82
CA LEU A 82 -5.00 6.60 5.46
C LEU A 82 -4.10 5.39 5.24
N SER A 83 -3.28 5.06 6.24
CA SER A 83 -2.41 3.89 6.11
C SER A 83 -3.23 2.61 5.99
N GLN A 84 -4.33 2.52 6.74
CA GLN A 84 -5.20 1.36 6.65
C GLN A 84 -5.89 1.28 5.29
N MET A 85 -6.30 2.41 4.74
CA MET A 85 -6.95 2.44 3.44
C MET A 85 -5.99 1.97 2.34
N ILE A 86 -4.77 2.47 2.35
CA ILE A 86 -3.77 2.09 1.36
C ILE A 86 -3.41 0.61 1.50
N THR A 87 -3.17 0.17 2.73
CA THR A 87 -2.82 -1.22 2.98
C THR A 87 -3.94 -2.17 2.55
N SER A 88 -5.17 -1.82 2.89
CA SER A 88 -6.33 -2.65 2.50
C SER A 88 -6.45 -2.76 1.00
N ALA A 89 -6.22 -1.67 0.28
CA ALA A 89 -6.27 -1.70 -1.18
C ALA A 89 -5.17 -2.61 -1.74
N GLN A 90 -3.96 -2.49 -1.21
CA GLN A 90 -2.84 -3.31 -1.70
C GLN A 90 -3.08 -4.79 -1.40
N ILE A 91 -3.56 -5.11 -0.21
CA ILE A 91 -3.84 -6.50 0.15
C ILE A 91 -4.97 -7.06 -0.70
N GLY A 92 -6.04 -6.29 -0.89
CA GLY A 92 -7.15 -6.74 -1.70
C GLY A 92 -6.77 -6.99 -3.15
N LEU A 93 -5.96 -6.10 -3.71
CA LEU A 93 -5.44 -6.28 -5.07
C LEU A 93 -4.58 -7.53 -5.18
N THR A 94 -3.71 -7.73 -4.21
CA THR A 94 -2.82 -8.89 -4.21
C THR A 94 -3.62 -10.18 -4.09
N TYR A 95 -4.66 -10.16 -3.25
CA TYR A 95 -5.52 -11.32 -3.07
C TYR A 95 -6.25 -11.64 -4.38
N SER A 96 -6.83 -10.64 -5.03
CA SER A 96 -7.50 -10.83 -6.32
C SER A 96 -6.55 -11.35 -7.38
N TRP A 97 -5.33 -10.81 -7.39
CA TRP A 97 -4.30 -11.23 -8.32
C TRP A 97 -3.97 -12.72 -8.14
N CYS A 98 -3.84 -13.15 -6.89
CA CYS A 98 -3.59 -14.56 -6.59
C CYS A 98 -4.78 -15.45 -6.99
N LEU A 99 -6.00 -14.99 -6.73
CA LEU A 99 -7.20 -15.76 -7.05
C LEU A 99 -7.37 -15.97 -8.55
N THR A 100 -6.93 -15.00 -9.35
CA THR A 100 -7.03 -15.10 -10.80
C THR A 100 -5.78 -15.70 -11.42
N GLN A 101 -4.95 -16.35 -10.62
CA GLN A 101 -3.74 -17.02 -11.07
C GLN A 101 -2.79 -16.05 -11.77
N ARG A 102 -2.71 -14.83 -11.24
CA ARG A 102 -1.78 -13.81 -11.72
C ARG A 102 -2.01 -13.48 -13.19
N SER A 103 -3.29 -13.36 -13.56
CA SER A 103 -3.67 -13.14 -14.94
C SER A 103 -3.47 -11.70 -15.42
N PHE A 104 -3.13 -10.78 -14.52
CA PHE A 104 -2.89 -9.38 -14.89
C PHE A 104 -1.62 -8.90 -14.17
N SER A 105 -1.12 -7.73 -14.57
CA SER A 105 0.04 -7.16 -13.89
C SER A 105 -0.40 -6.49 -12.60
N LEU A 106 0.05 -7.02 -11.47
CA LEU A 106 -0.28 -6.46 -10.17
C LEU A 106 0.23 -5.03 -10.07
N LEU A 107 1.45 -4.79 -10.54
CA LEU A 107 2.04 -3.45 -10.50
C LEU A 107 1.22 -2.46 -11.32
N GLN A 108 0.94 -2.79 -12.56
CA GLN A 108 0.21 -1.87 -13.44
C GLN A 108 -1.19 -1.59 -12.94
N TYR A 109 -1.89 -2.63 -12.55
CA TYR A 109 -3.26 -2.47 -12.08
C TYR A 109 -3.32 -1.73 -10.77
N GLY A 110 -2.39 -2.04 -9.87
CA GLY A 110 -2.33 -1.37 -8.58
C GLY A 110 -1.99 0.11 -8.71
N GLU A 111 -1.09 0.45 -9.64
CA GLU A 111 -0.81 1.86 -9.88
C GLU A 111 -1.99 2.56 -10.50
N PHE A 112 -2.68 1.88 -11.42
CA PHE A 112 -3.87 2.46 -12.03
C PHE A 112 -4.93 2.80 -10.98
N LEU A 113 -5.14 1.91 -10.03
CA LEU A 113 -6.18 2.11 -9.02
C LEU A 113 -5.76 3.08 -7.91
N LEU A 114 -4.51 3.00 -7.47
CA LEU A 114 -4.09 3.78 -6.30
C LEU A 114 -3.55 5.16 -6.63
N THR A 115 -3.05 5.37 -7.85
CA THR A 115 -2.51 6.67 -8.20
C THR A 115 -3.53 7.80 -8.06
N PRO A 116 -4.77 7.65 -8.59
CA PRO A 116 -5.75 8.72 -8.40
C PRO A 116 -6.04 9.02 -6.94
N PHE A 117 -6.11 7.99 -6.11
CA PHE A 117 -6.34 8.17 -4.69
C PHE A 117 -5.20 8.95 -4.04
N ILE A 118 -3.98 8.55 -4.33
CA ILE A 118 -2.82 9.22 -3.75
C ILE A 118 -2.73 10.66 -4.25
N GLU A 119 -2.97 10.89 -5.53
CA GLU A 119 -2.96 12.23 -6.06
C GLU A 119 -4.03 13.12 -5.43
N SER A 120 -5.16 12.52 -5.05
CA SER A 120 -6.23 13.29 -4.41
C SER A 120 -5.82 13.81 -3.04
N LEU A 121 -4.80 13.24 -2.43
CA LEU A 121 -4.31 13.69 -1.13
C LEU A 121 -3.34 14.86 -1.26
N ARG A 122 -2.83 15.12 -2.45
CA ARG A 122 -1.82 16.15 -2.65
C ARG A 122 -2.42 17.52 -2.36
N ALA A 123 -1.79 18.24 -1.47
CA ALA A 123 -2.19 19.62 -1.19
C ALA A 123 -1.60 20.55 -2.23
N ASN A 124 -2.35 21.57 -2.58
CA ASN A 124 -1.88 22.53 -3.61
C ASN A 124 -1.09 23.63 -2.99
#